data_535318f278e4dd9b0804dfe6fb9212b3
#
_entry.id   535318f278e4dd9b0804dfe6fb9212b3
#
_cell.length_a   1.000
_cell.length_b   1.000
_cell.length_c   1.000
_cell.angle_alpha   90.00
_cell.angle_beta   90.00
_cell.angle_gamma   90.00
#
_symmetry.space_group_name_H-M   'P 1'
#
loop_
_entity.id
_entity.type
_entity.pdbx_description
1 polymer ?
#
loop_
_entity_poly.entity_id
_entity_poly.type
_entity_poly.pdbx_seq_one_letter_code
_entity_poly.pdbx_strand_id
1 'polypeptide(L)'
;MKNIAENNIIHFKNVTKKKDGIFANFKANGVRGGVLFTASISVDISAAEVDPADPLEKIIEECARIAVREFKKADLQFEGIQAAV
;
A
#
# COMPACT_ATOMS: atom_id res chain seq x y z
N MET A 1 -22.32 0.24 -3.85
CA MET A 1 -21.55 -0.41 -2.91
C MET A 1 -20.65 -1.43 -3.47
N LYS A 2 -19.54 -1.55 -2.85
CA LYS A 2 -18.59 -2.37 -3.38
C LYS A 2 -18.85 -3.78 -3.14
N ASN A 3 -18.38 -4.60 -3.96
CA ASN A 3 -18.50 -5.99 -3.78
C ASN A 3 -17.59 -6.42 -2.66
N ILE A 4 -18.16 -6.81 -1.61
CA ILE A 4 -17.41 -7.13 -0.48
C ILE A 4 -16.81 -8.49 -0.47
N ALA A 5 -17.31 -9.36 -1.27
CA ALA A 5 -16.82 -10.70 -1.30
C ALA A 5 -15.39 -10.75 -1.78
N GLU A 6 -15.03 -9.83 -2.62
CA GLU A 6 -13.68 -9.82 -3.12
C GLU A 6 -12.81 -8.85 -2.39
N ASN A 7 -13.31 -8.11 -1.60
CA ASN A 7 -12.70 -7.27 -0.64
C ASN A 7 -11.21 -7.03 -0.68
N ASN A 8 -10.71 -6.63 -1.80
CA ASN A 8 -9.32 -6.27 -1.91
C ASN A 8 -9.23 -4.78 -1.71
N ILE A 9 -9.03 -4.38 -0.49
CA ILE A 9 -9.10 -2.98 -0.12
C ILE A 9 -7.81 -2.48 0.49
N ILE A 10 -7.47 -1.26 0.16
CA ILE A 10 -6.33 -0.63 0.76
C ILE A 10 -6.85 0.48 1.66
N HIS A 11 -6.31 0.57 2.87
CA HIS A 11 -6.72 1.55 3.84
C HIS A 11 -5.56 2.45 4.20
N PHE A 12 -5.84 3.72 4.35
CA PHE A 12 -4.83 4.64 4.82
C PHE A 12 -4.72 4.50 6.34
N LYS A 13 -3.51 4.45 6.84
CA LYS A 13 -3.30 4.34 8.27
C LYS A 13 -2.81 5.64 8.88
N ASN A 14 -1.68 6.11 8.45
CA ASN A 14 -1.12 7.33 9.01
C ASN A 14 0.04 7.80 8.15
N VAL A 15 0.64 8.88 8.57
CA VAL A 15 1.80 9.43 7.90
C VAL A 15 2.95 9.41 8.89
N THR A 16 4.10 8.97 8.43
CA THR A 16 5.28 8.87 9.29
C THR A 16 6.39 9.72 8.70
N LYS A 17 7.05 10.46 9.56
CA LYS A 17 8.18 11.25 9.13
C LYS A 17 9.45 10.53 9.54
N LYS A 18 10.32 10.29 8.60
CA LYS A 18 11.57 9.62 8.85
C LYS A 18 12.72 10.44 8.30
N LYS A 19 13.92 10.01 8.54
CA LYS A 19 15.08 10.71 8.03
C LYS A 19 15.05 10.81 6.52
N ASP A 20 14.58 9.75 5.89
CA ASP A 20 14.60 9.70 4.43
C ASP A 20 13.42 10.40 3.78
N GLY A 21 12.47 10.84 4.57
CA GLY A 21 11.32 11.50 3.98
C GLY A 21 10.05 11.28 4.77
N ILE A 22 8.96 11.66 4.15
CA ILE A 22 7.64 11.52 4.77
C ILE A 22 6.89 10.46 3.99
N PHE A 23 6.36 9.51 4.71
CA PHE A 23 5.69 8.38 4.09
C PHE A 23 4.22 8.26 4.48
N ALA A 24 3.39 8.00 3.49
CA ALA A 24 1.99 7.70 3.74
C ALA A 24 1.90 6.19 3.86
N ASN A 25 1.36 5.73 4.95
CA ASN A 25 1.30 4.30 5.23
C ASN A 25 -0.09 3.73 5.02
N PHE A 26 -0.14 2.59 4.36
CA PHE A 26 -1.40 1.94 4.05
C PHE A 26 -1.36 0.48 4.45
N LYS A 27 -2.52 -0.08 4.59
CA LYS A 27 -2.64 -1.50 4.86
C LYS A 27 -3.56 -2.09 3.82
N ALA A 28 -3.12 -3.12 3.15
CA ALA A 28 -3.91 -3.79 2.14
C ALA A 28 -4.41 -5.11 2.67
N ASN A 29 -5.69 -5.36 2.48
CA ASN A 29 -6.30 -6.61 2.88
C ASN A 29 -6.94 -7.22 1.66
N GLY A 30 -6.81 -8.50 1.50
CA GLY A 30 -7.41 -9.15 0.36
C GLY A 30 -7.77 -10.59 0.62
N VAL A 31 -8.70 -11.08 -0.19
CA VAL A 31 -9.09 -12.46 -0.16
C VAL A 31 -9.17 -12.92 -1.60
N ARG A 32 -8.51 -13.99 -1.93
CA ARG A 32 -8.56 -14.48 -3.27
C ARG A 32 -8.32 -15.97 -3.30
N GLY A 33 -9.25 -16.70 -3.86
CA GLY A 33 -9.09 -18.13 -4.01
C GLY A 33 -8.80 -18.86 -2.72
N GLY A 34 -9.43 -18.46 -1.64
CA GLY A 34 -9.21 -19.13 -0.37
C GLY A 34 -7.99 -18.63 0.38
N VAL A 35 -7.33 -17.64 -0.18
CA VAL A 35 -6.14 -17.11 0.47
C VAL A 35 -6.43 -15.71 1.02
N LEU A 36 -6.14 -15.52 2.29
CA LEU A 36 -6.28 -14.21 2.89
C LEU A 36 -4.90 -13.60 2.98
N PHE A 37 -4.78 -12.33 2.66
CA PHE A 37 -3.48 -11.68 2.77
C PHE A 37 -3.62 -10.28 3.34
N THR A 38 -2.53 -9.85 3.96
CA THR A 38 -2.46 -8.52 4.53
C THR A 38 -1.06 -8.01 4.23
N ALA A 39 -0.97 -6.78 3.84
CA ALA A 39 0.33 -6.18 3.54
C ALA A 39 0.39 -4.75 4.02
N SER A 40 1.57 -4.31 4.39
CA SER A 40 1.79 -2.93 4.79
C SER A 40 2.55 -2.27 3.66
N ILE A 41 2.11 -1.10 3.25
CA ILE A 41 2.72 -0.39 2.15
C ILE A 41 3.00 1.03 2.57
N SER A 42 4.21 1.50 2.32
CA SER A 42 4.56 2.88 2.62
C SER A 42 4.98 3.56 1.34
N VAL A 43 4.42 4.72 1.08
CA VAL A 43 4.71 5.47 -0.12
C VAL A 43 5.34 6.80 0.26
N ASP A 44 6.50 7.09 -0.31
CA ASP A 44 7.16 8.35 -0.09
C ASP A 44 6.28 9.42 -0.76
N ILE A 45 5.88 10.39 0.00
CA ILE A 45 4.99 11.42 -0.51
C ILE A 45 5.57 12.13 -1.71
N SER A 46 6.89 12.26 -1.76
CA SER A 46 7.51 12.94 -2.88
C SER A 46 7.34 12.17 -4.20
N ALA A 47 7.00 10.91 -4.12
CA ALA A 47 6.79 10.13 -5.34
C ALA A 47 5.44 10.42 -5.97
N ALA A 48 4.58 11.11 -5.26
CA ALA A 48 3.23 11.34 -5.73
C ALA A 48 3.11 12.50 -6.69
N GLU A 49 4.16 13.22 -6.94
CA GLU A 49 4.10 14.32 -7.90
C GLU A 49 2.90 15.24 -7.72
N VAL A 50 2.65 15.63 -6.48
CA VAL A 50 1.58 16.57 -6.22
C VAL A 50 2.20 17.84 -5.67
N ASP A 51 1.44 18.92 -5.76
CA ASP A 51 1.90 20.18 -5.24
C ASP A 51 1.88 20.09 -3.72
N PRO A 52 2.94 20.47 -3.04
CA PRO A 52 2.95 20.44 -1.58
C PRO A 52 1.83 21.27 -0.97
N ALA A 53 1.29 22.20 -1.72
CA ALA A 53 0.21 23.02 -1.22
C ALA A 53 -1.14 22.36 -1.39
N ASP A 54 -1.19 21.22 -2.05
CA ASP A 54 -2.46 20.51 -2.23
C ASP A 54 -2.99 20.03 -0.90
N PRO A 55 -4.30 19.86 -0.79
CA PRO A 55 -4.88 19.33 0.44
C PRO A 55 -4.29 17.96 0.75
N LEU A 56 -4.13 17.70 2.01
CA LEU A 56 -3.57 16.44 2.45
C LEU A 56 -4.36 15.27 1.89
N GLU A 57 -5.65 15.42 1.81
CA GLU A 57 -6.52 14.38 1.29
C GLU A 57 -6.12 13.99 -0.13
N LYS A 58 -5.80 14.98 -0.94
CA LYS A 58 -5.42 14.71 -2.31
C LYS A 58 -4.07 14.03 -2.36
N ILE A 59 -3.15 14.45 -1.51
CA ILE A 59 -1.83 13.85 -1.47
C ILE A 59 -1.93 12.37 -1.08
N ILE A 60 -2.76 12.10 -0.09
CA ILE A 60 -2.94 10.72 0.36
C ILE A 60 -3.57 9.89 -0.73
N GLU A 61 -4.53 10.46 -1.45
CA GLU A 61 -5.19 9.73 -2.50
C GLU A 61 -4.23 9.36 -3.63
N GLU A 62 -3.35 10.29 -3.98
CA GLU A 62 -2.38 9.98 -5.02
C GLU A 62 -1.39 8.93 -4.55
N CYS A 63 -1.00 8.99 -3.29
CA CYS A 63 -0.13 7.97 -2.74
C CYS A 63 -0.82 6.61 -2.76
N ALA A 64 -2.12 6.59 -2.50
CA ALA A 64 -2.86 5.33 -2.53
C ALA A 64 -2.86 4.75 -3.94
N ARG A 65 -2.98 5.60 -4.96
CA ARG A 65 -2.96 5.10 -6.33
C ARG A 65 -1.61 4.49 -6.65
N ILE A 66 -0.54 5.13 -6.19
CA ILE A 66 0.78 4.60 -6.40
C ILE A 66 0.93 3.27 -5.68
N ALA A 67 0.44 3.20 -4.46
CA ALA A 67 0.54 1.97 -3.68
C ALA A 67 -0.15 0.81 -4.38
N VAL A 68 -1.35 1.05 -4.90
CA VAL A 68 -2.08 0.02 -5.60
C VAL A 68 -1.35 -0.41 -6.86
N ARG A 69 -0.89 0.57 -7.62
CA ARG A 69 -0.21 0.27 -8.86
C ARG A 69 1.05 -0.55 -8.64
N GLU A 70 1.86 -0.14 -7.69
CA GLU A 70 3.11 -0.83 -7.46
C GLU A 70 2.92 -2.18 -6.79
N PHE A 71 1.91 -2.28 -5.95
CA PHE A 71 1.64 -3.55 -5.30
C PHE A 71 1.21 -4.58 -6.34
N LYS A 72 0.43 -4.17 -7.33
CA LYS A 72 -0.01 -5.08 -8.36
C LYS A 72 1.14 -5.55 -9.22
N LYS A 73 2.17 -4.73 -9.34
CA LYS A 73 3.31 -5.08 -10.15
C LYS A 73 4.35 -5.86 -9.37
N ALA A 74 4.20 -5.94 -8.08
CA ALA A 74 5.21 -6.57 -7.24
C ALA A 74 5.38 -8.03 -7.60
N ASP A 75 6.64 -8.43 -7.62
CA ASP A 75 6.98 -9.79 -7.97
C ASP A 75 7.34 -10.49 -6.68
N LEU A 76 6.40 -11.18 -6.10
CA LEU A 76 6.61 -11.79 -4.81
C LEU A 76 7.31 -13.12 -4.92
N GLN A 77 8.26 -13.35 -4.04
CA GLN A 77 9.01 -14.57 -4.05
C GLN A 77 8.87 -15.27 -2.73
N PHE A 78 8.86 -16.58 -2.78
CA PHE A 78 8.77 -17.37 -1.58
C PHE A 78 10.16 -17.78 -1.16
N GLU A 79 10.59 -17.28 -0.01
CA GLU A 79 11.88 -17.63 0.47
C GLU A 79 11.81 -18.59 1.57
N GLY A 80 10.72 -18.68 2.05
CA GLY A 80 10.32 -19.40 3.13
C GLY A 80 11.11 -20.38 3.86
N ILE A 81 10.99 -21.57 3.56
CA ILE A 81 11.37 -22.62 4.45
C ILE A 81 12.73 -23.16 4.19
N GLN A 82 13.60 -22.29 3.84
CA GLN A 82 14.89 -22.72 3.60
C GLN A 82 15.49 -23.35 4.77
N ALA A 83 15.14 -22.86 5.89
CA ALA A 83 15.67 -23.39 7.12
C ALA A 83 15.34 -24.84 7.31
N ALA A 84 14.33 -25.26 6.68
CA ALA A 84 13.90 -26.61 6.88
C ALA A 84 14.77 -27.60 6.12
N VAL A 85 15.58 -27.09 5.34
CA VAL A 85 16.40 -27.91 4.51
C VAL A 85 17.56 -28.45 5.28
#